data_db4ffa275b020c575e3a3367f4fe8b2d
#
_entry.id   db4ffa275b020c575e3a3367f4fe8b2d
#
_cell.length_a   1.000
_cell.length_b   1.000
_cell.length_c   1.000
_cell.angle_alpha   90.00
_cell.angle_beta   90.00
_cell.angle_gamma   90.00
#
_symmetry.space_group_name_H-M   'P 1'
#
loop_
_entity.id
_entity.type
_entity.pdbx_description
1 polymer ?
#
loop_
_entity_poly.entity_id
_entity_poly.type
_entity_poly.pdbx_seq_one_letter_code
_entity_poly.pdbx_strand_id
1 'polypeptide(L)'
;RLSALVERIVDEIHSRFPQGVKIYEIQNIVEHELLEAKEYALAEEYITYRTQRDFERSKATDINFSIHKLLNKDQAVVNENANKDSDVFNTQRDLTAGIVGKSIGLQMLPKHVANAHQKGDIHYHDLDYSPYTPMTNCCLIDFKGMLENGFKIGNAEVESPKSIQTATAQISQIIANVASSQYGGCSADRIDEVLAPYAEKNYQKHLKDAEEWVLPDKREAYAWKKTQKDIYDAMQSLEYEINTLFTSNGQTPFTSLGFGLGTSRFEREIQKAILNIRIKGLGSEHRTAIFPKLIFTLKRGLNLEEGSPNYDIKQLALECATKRMYPDVLSYDKIVELTGSFKVPMGCRSFLQGWKDENGVEVNSGRMNLGVVTVNLPRIALESEGD
;
A
#
# COMPACT_ATOMS: atom_id res chain seq x y z
N ARG A 1 52.97 30.89 -10.30
CA ARG A 1 52.67 29.62 -10.97
C ARG A 1 51.22 29.54 -11.38
N LEU A 2 50.25 29.76 -10.48
CA LEU A 2 48.79 29.76 -10.82
C LEU A 2 48.41 30.88 -11.77
N SER A 3 48.94 32.10 -11.62
CA SER A 3 48.66 33.24 -12.49
C SER A 3 49.09 32.95 -13.96
N ALA A 4 50.25 32.37 -14.14
CA ALA A 4 50.75 31.99 -15.49
C ALA A 4 49.87 30.86 -16.12
N LEU A 5 49.33 29.97 -15.30
CA LEU A 5 48.37 28.94 -15.76
C LEU A 5 47.06 29.56 -16.22
N VAL A 6 46.51 30.50 -15.44
CA VAL A 6 45.28 31.24 -15.81
C VAL A 6 45.48 32.02 -17.10
N GLU A 7 46.62 32.68 -17.28
CA GLU A 7 46.94 33.41 -18.53
C GLU A 7 46.93 32.45 -19.72
N ARG A 8 47.57 31.28 -19.62
CA ARG A 8 47.58 30.27 -20.69
C ARG A 8 46.16 29.78 -21.02
N ILE A 9 45.34 29.49 -20.04
CA ILE A 9 43.92 29.09 -20.23
C ILE A 9 43.15 30.17 -20.98
N VAL A 10 43.33 31.43 -20.60
CA VAL A 10 42.64 32.56 -21.22
C VAL A 10 43.12 32.74 -22.68
N ASP A 11 44.44 32.65 -22.92
CA ASP A 11 45.03 32.76 -24.27
C ASP A 11 44.53 31.61 -25.17
N GLU A 12 44.49 30.39 -24.66
CA GLU A 12 43.98 29.24 -25.39
C GLU A 12 42.50 29.37 -25.75
N ILE A 13 41.66 29.84 -24.81
CA ILE A 13 40.25 30.12 -25.08
C ILE A 13 40.09 31.16 -26.17
N HIS A 14 40.80 32.30 -26.08
CA HIS A 14 40.71 33.35 -27.08
C HIS A 14 41.21 32.90 -28.46
N SER A 15 42.26 32.09 -28.51
CA SER A 15 42.82 31.55 -29.73
C SER A 15 41.90 30.58 -30.44
N ARG A 16 41.28 29.68 -29.70
CA ARG A 16 40.40 28.64 -30.26
C ARG A 16 39.00 29.12 -30.57
N PHE A 17 38.48 30.09 -29.80
CA PHE A 17 37.10 30.52 -29.89
C PHE A 17 36.93 32.03 -29.99
N PRO A 18 37.42 32.67 -31.04
CA PRO A 18 37.41 34.15 -31.19
C PRO A 18 36.00 34.75 -31.31
N GLN A 19 34.97 33.92 -31.58
CA GLN A 19 33.58 34.37 -31.76
C GLN A 19 32.64 33.97 -30.62
N GLY A 20 33.18 33.41 -29.55
CA GLY A 20 32.41 32.93 -28.39
C GLY A 20 32.63 31.45 -28.12
N VAL A 21 32.56 31.07 -26.86
CA VAL A 21 32.85 29.72 -26.40
C VAL A 21 31.72 29.21 -25.46
N LYS A 22 31.39 27.94 -25.57
CA LYS A 22 30.44 27.30 -24.68
C LYS A 22 31.13 26.92 -23.38
N ILE A 23 30.37 26.93 -22.28
CA ILE A 23 30.90 26.69 -20.93
C ILE A 23 31.63 25.35 -20.84
N TYR A 24 31.11 24.28 -21.44
CA TYR A 24 31.75 22.96 -21.41
C TYR A 24 33.13 22.92 -22.10
N GLU A 25 33.31 23.76 -23.13
CA GLU A 25 34.60 23.89 -23.84
C GLU A 25 35.63 24.58 -22.95
N ILE A 26 35.23 25.64 -22.25
CA ILE A 26 36.07 26.29 -21.23
C ILE A 26 36.50 25.27 -20.16
N GLN A 27 35.55 24.50 -19.68
CA GLN A 27 35.81 23.49 -18.65
C GLN A 27 36.80 22.43 -19.11
N ASN A 28 36.68 21.96 -20.34
CA ASN A 28 37.61 21.01 -20.95
C ASN A 28 39.06 21.57 -21.06
N ILE A 29 39.18 22.84 -21.44
CA ILE A 29 40.47 23.51 -21.51
C ILE A 29 41.09 23.63 -20.12
N VAL A 30 40.29 24.02 -19.10
CA VAL A 30 40.77 24.11 -17.71
C VAL A 30 41.30 22.76 -17.23
N GLU A 31 40.57 21.69 -17.46
CA GLU A 31 41.00 20.33 -17.05
C GLU A 31 42.30 19.92 -17.76
N HIS A 32 42.39 20.16 -19.07
CA HIS A 32 43.56 19.84 -19.86
C HIS A 32 44.79 20.61 -19.37
N GLU A 33 44.65 21.91 -19.17
CA GLU A 33 45.77 22.75 -18.72
C GLU A 33 46.22 22.46 -17.31
N LEU A 34 45.33 22.07 -16.39
CA LEU A 34 45.66 21.60 -15.06
C LEU A 34 46.50 20.30 -15.10
N LEU A 35 46.07 19.34 -15.95
CA LEU A 35 46.77 18.07 -16.12
C LEU A 35 48.15 18.26 -16.78
N GLU A 36 48.26 19.09 -17.82
CA GLU A 36 49.52 19.44 -18.51
C GLU A 36 50.50 20.14 -17.57
N ALA A 37 49.97 20.99 -16.69
CA ALA A 37 50.77 21.66 -15.66
C ALA A 37 51.18 20.72 -14.52
N LYS A 38 50.74 19.45 -14.51
CA LYS A 38 50.97 18.44 -13.46
C LYS A 38 50.41 18.86 -12.09
N GLU A 39 49.40 19.69 -12.06
CA GLU A 39 48.69 20.11 -10.87
C GLU A 39 47.57 19.10 -10.56
N TYR A 40 47.91 17.83 -10.37
CA TYR A 40 46.98 16.70 -10.30
C TYR A 40 45.95 16.83 -9.19
N ALA A 41 46.34 17.30 -8.01
CA ALA A 41 45.40 17.48 -6.90
C ALA A 41 44.34 18.52 -7.21
N LEU A 42 44.73 19.64 -7.84
CA LEU A 42 43.79 20.70 -8.25
C LEU A 42 42.92 20.25 -9.42
N ALA A 43 43.45 19.47 -10.35
CA ALA A 43 42.70 18.87 -11.43
C ALA A 43 41.59 17.91 -10.92
N GLU A 44 41.95 17.03 -9.94
CA GLU A 44 41.00 16.10 -9.30
C GLU A 44 39.90 16.85 -8.58
N GLU A 45 40.20 17.90 -7.83
CA GLU A 45 39.24 18.73 -7.11
C GLU A 45 38.31 19.46 -8.13
N TYR A 46 38.87 20.02 -9.20
CA TYR A 46 38.10 20.70 -10.24
C TYR A 46 37.19 19.76 -10.99
N ILE A 47 37.64 18.59 -11.43
CA ILE A 47 36.85 17.57 -12.12
C ILE A 47 35.73 17.07 -11.21
N THR A 48 36.02 16.84 -9.92
CA THR A 48 35.03 16.44 -8.96
C THR A 48 33.95 17.51 -8.80
N TYR A 49 34.33 18.76 -8.60
CA TYR A 49 33.42 19.89 -8.51
C TYR A 49 32.57 20.05 -9.78
N ARG A 50 33.17 20.00 -10.96
CA ARG A 50 32.47 20.07 -12.24
C ARG A 50 31.45 18.97 -12.38
N THR A 51 31.86 17.71 -12.13
CA THR A 51 30.98 16.54 -12.22
C THR A 51 29.77 16.67 -11.28
N GLN A 52 30.01 17.15 -10.07
CA GLN A 52 28.93 17.40 -9.11
C GLN A 52 27.97 18.49 -9.60
N ARG A 53 28.48 19.59 -10.12
CA ARG A 53 27.63 20.70 -10.65
C ARG A 53 26.87 20.32 -11.89
N ASP A 54 27.45 19.57 -12.80
CA ASP A 54 26.77 19.08 -14.00
C ASP A 54 25.65 18.09 -13.64
N PHE A 55 25.91 17.23 -12.65
CA PHE A 55 24.91 16.33 -12.09
C PHE A 55 23.77 17.07 -11.40
N GLU A 56 24.04 18.10 -10.61
CA GLU A 56 23.01 18.94 -9.97
C GLU A 56 22.15 19.67 -11.02
N ARG A 57 22.78 20.20 -12.07
CA ARG A 57 22.07 20.89 -13.18
C ARG A 57 21.19 19.93 -13.97
N SER A 58 21.70 18.76 -14.31
CA SER A 58 20.93 17.72 -15.02
C SER A 58 19.71 17.32 -14.22
N LYS A 59 19.86 17.04 -12.92
CA LYS A 59 18.75 16.67 -12.05
C LYS A 59 17.70 17.77 -11.87
N ALA A 60 18.12 19.01 -11.69
CA ALA A 60 17.19 20.13 -11.61
C ALA A 60 16.39 20.28 -12.91
N THR A 61 17.02 20.03 -14.07
CA THR A 61 16.35 20.06 -15.36
C THR A 61 15.37 18.91 -15.50
N ASP A 62 15.74 17.69 -15.10
CA ASP A 62 14.89 16.50 -15.19
C ASP A 62 13.67 16.61 -14.25
N ILE A 63 13.88 17.11 -13.02
CA ILE A 63 12.80 17.35 -12.05
C ILE A 63 11.84 18.42 -12.61
N ASN A 64 12.36 19.55 -13.08
CA ASN A 64 11.55 20.61 -13.66
C ASN A 64 10.75 20.13 -14.88
N PHE A 65 11.38 19.36 -15.77
CA PHE A 65 10.71 18.78 -16.93
C PHE A 65 9.56 17.83 -16.52
N SER A 66 9.80 16.98 -15.54
CA SER A 66 8.79 16.06 -14.99
C SER A 66 7.63 16.80 -14.34
N ILE A 67 7.91 17.87 -13.58
CA ILE A 67 6.88 18.73 -12.99
C ILE A 67 6.07 19.43 -14.10
N HIS A 68 6.71 19.93 -15.15
CA HIS A 68 5.98 20.52 -16.28
C HIS A 68 5.06 19.53 -16.98
N LYS A 69 5.49 18.27 -17.17
CA LYS A 69 4.64 17.20 -17.69
C LYS A 69 3.42 16.98 -16.79
N LEU A 70 3.62 16.91 -15.48
CA LEU A 70 2.54 16.76 -14.51
C LEU A 70 1.54 17.92 -14.61
N LEU A 71 2.02 19.16 -14.63
CA LEU A 71 1.17 20.37 -14.72
C LEU A 71 0.39 20.42 -16.03
N ASN A 72 0.97 19.92 -17.11
CA ASN A 72 0.32 19.82 -18.42
C ASN A 72 -0.58 18.57 -18.56
N LYS A 73 -0.81 17.83 -17.46
CA LYS A 73 -1.63 16.61 -17.42
C LYS A 73 -1.19 15.55 -18.45
N ASP A 74 0.13 15.36 -18.61
CA ASP A 74 0.68 14.27 -19.41
C ASP A 74 0.16 12.93 -18.87
N GLN A 75 -0.49 12.13 -19.71
CA GLN A 75 -1.19 10.92 -19.29
C GLN A 75 -0.26 9.86 -18.70
N ALA A 76 0.98 9.79 -19.16
CA ALA A 76 1.96 8.85 -18.62
C ALA A 76 2.35 9.18 -17.17
N VAL A 77 2.35 10.48 -16.80
CA VAL A 77 2.66 10.95 -15.45
C VAL A 77 1.43 10.89 -14.55
N VAL A 78 0.28 11.34 -15.05
CA VAL A 78 -0.97 11.41 -14.29
C VAL A 78 -1.52 10.01 -13.95
N ASN A 79 -1.35 9.06 -14.87
CA ASN A 79 -1.82 7.68 -14.72
C ASN A 79 -0.74 6.72 -14.19
N GLU A 80 0.36 7.22 -13.65
CA GLU A 80 1.45 6.39 -13.10
C GLU A 80 0.95 5.42 -12.01
N ASN A 81 -0.06 5.83 -11.25
CA ASN A 81 -0.70 4.99 -10.24
C ASN A 81 -2.21 4.93 -10.47
N ALA A 82 -2.70 3.77 -10.92
CA ALA A 82 -4.13 3.55 -11.20
C ALA A 82 -5.05 3.67 -9.98
N ASN A 83 -4.52 3.64 -8.75
CA ASN A 83 -5.30 3.80 -7.52
C ASN A 83 -5.47 5.26 -7.10
N LYS A 84 -4.82 6.20 -7.79
CA LYS A 84 -4.93 7.64 -7.54
C LYS A 84 -5.93 8.28 -8.49
N ASP A 85 -6.78 9.15 -7.95
CA ASP A 85 -7.67 9.98 -8.74
C ASP A 85 -6.96 11.29 -9.09
N SER A 86 -6.73 11.52 -10.38
CA SER A 86 -6.01 12.71 -10.88
C SER A 86 -6.74 14.03 -10.65
N ASP A 87 -8.05 13.98 -10.40
CA ASP A 87 -8.86 15.18 -10.15
C ASP A 87 -8.84 15.62 -8.69
N VAL A 88 -8.29 14.81 -7.81
CA VAL A 88 -8.09 15.16 -6.40
C VAL A 88 -6.81 16.01 -6.24
N PHE A 89 -6.92 17.20 -5.68
CA PHE A 89 -5.78 18.11 -5.51
C PHE A 89 -4.60 17.52 -4.74
N ASN A 90 -4.87 16.67 -3.76
CA ASN A 90 -3.82 15.97 -3.02
C ASN A 90 -3.00 15.03 -3.90
N THR A 91 -3.60 14.43 -4.92
CA THR A 91 -2.89 13.57 -5.89
C THR A 91 -1.82 14.35 -6.64
N GLN A 92 -2.12 15.54 -7.13
CA GLN A 92 -1.13 16.38 -7.82
C GLN A 92 0.04 16.74 -6.90
N ARG A 93 -0.24 17.07 -5.64
CA ARG A 93 0.77 17.36 -4.63
C ARG A 93 1.64 16.14 -4.34
N ASP A 94 1.05 14.97 -4.21
CA ASP A 94 1.75 13.71 -3.96
C ASP A 94 2.61 13.27 -5.16
N LEU A 95 2.10 13.40 -6.38
CA LEU A 95 2.88 13.14 -7.60
C LEU A 95 4.09 14.08 -7.72
N THR A 96 3.94 15.35 -7.34
CA THR A 96 5.07 16.30 -7.30
C THR A 96 6.12 15.85 -6.27
N ALA A 97 5.69 15.45 -5.07
CA ALA A 97 6.58 14.91 -4.06
C ALA A 97 7.28 13.63 -4.53
N GLY A 98 6.57 12.75 -5.24
CA GLY A 98 7.11 11.53 -5.82
C GLY A 98 8.23 11.79 -6.85
N ILE A 99 8.09 12.78 -7.72
CA ILE A 99 9.14 13.18 -8.68
C ILE A 99 10.43 13.56 -7.94
N VAL A 100 10.31 14.35 -6.88
CA VAL A 100 11.47 14.73 -6.04
C VAL A 100 12.00 13.52 -5.28
N GLY A 101 11.11 12.71 -4.71
CA GLY A 101 11.44 11.50 -3.95
C GLY A 101 12.27 10.50 -4.75
N LYS A 102 11.89 10.21 -5.99
CA LYS A 102 12.66 9.33 -6.90
C LYS A 102 14.09 9.85 -7.13
N SER A 103 14.23 11.14 -7.37
CA SER A 103 15.54 11.75 -7.61
C SER A 103 16.45 11.69 -6.39
N ILE A 104 15.93 11.99 -5.20
CA ILE A 104 16.69 11.99 -3.96
C ILE A 104 16.88 10.56 -3.44
N GLY A 105 15.88 9.70 -3.58
CA GLY A 105 15.89 8.32 -3.08
C GLY A 105 17.08 7.51 -3.60
N LEU A 106 17.40 7.62 -4.89
CA LEU A 106 18.58 6.98 -5.46
C LEU A 106 19.89 7.42 -4.81
N GLN A 107 20.00 8.68 -4.37
CA GLN A 107 21.19 9.20 -3.71
C GLN A 107 21.30 8.76 -2.24
N MET A 108 20.16 8.48 -1.61
CA MET A 108 20.11 7.99 -0.22
C MET A 108 20.48 6.51 -0.13
N LEU A 109 20.32 5.76 -1.23
CA LEU A 109 20.71 4.34 -1.26
C LEU A 109 22.23 4.18 -1.27
N PRO A 110 22.77 3.10 -0.67
CA PRO A 110 24.16 2.72 -0.86
C PRO A 110 24.49 2.60 -2.34
N LYS A 111 25.66 3.11 -2.77
CA LYS A 111 26.05 3.18 -4.19
C LYS A 111 25.87 1.86 -4.94
N HIS A 112 26.22 0.73 -4.32
CA HIS A 112 26.08 -0.59 -4.95
C HIS A 112 24.60 -0.98 -5.17
N VAL A 113 23.70 -0.62 -4.26
CA VAL A 113 22.26 -0.86 -4.40
C VAL A 113 21.66 0.02 -5.48
N ALA A 114 21.98 1.32 -5.47
CA ALA A 114 21.53 2.25 -6.51
C ALA A 114 22.00 1.80 -7.90
N ASN A 115 23.26 1.39 -8.04
CA ASN A 115 23.82 0.87 -9.29
C ASN A 115 23.11 -0.42 -9.75
N ALA A 116 22.86 -1.37 -8.83
CA ALA A 116 22.15 -2.61 -9.16
C ALA A 116 20.71 -2.32 -9.63
N HIS A 117 20.01 -1.36 -8.99
CA HIS A 117 18.71 -0.92 -9.45
C HIS A 117 18.76 -0.27 -10.84
N GLN A 118 19.68 0.64 -11.07
CA GLN A 118 19.82 1.34 -12.37
C GLN A 118 20.23 0.39 -13.51
N LYS A 119 21.03 -0.63 -13.23
CA LYS A 119 21.41 -1.67 -14.18
C LYS A 119 20.29 -2.67 -14.44
N GLY A 120 19.26 -2.73 -13.59
CA GLY A 120 18.18 -3.69 -13.68
C GLY A 120 18.50 -5.08 -13.13
N ASP A 121 19.53 -5.22 -12.28
CA ASP A 121 19.81 -6.46 -11.55
C ASP A 121 18.75 -6.71 -10.49
N ILE A 122 18.31 -5.64 -9.86
CA ILE A 122 17.20 -5.59 -8.92
C ILE A 122 16.25 -4.46 -9.26
N HIS A 123 15.01 -4.53 -8.76
CA HIS A 123 14.10 -3.39 -8.69
C HIS A 123 13.85 -3.04 -7.23
N TYR A 124 14.33 -1.88 -6.79
CA TYR A 124 13.96 -1.29 -5.50
C TYR A 124 12.64 -0.56 -5.71
N HIS A 125 11.57 -1.09 -5.09
CA HIS A 125 10.22 -0.57 -5.28
C HIS A 125 10.01 0.77 -4.59
N ASP A 126 9.10 1.56 -5.15
CA ASP A 126 8.52 2.76 -4.52
C ASP A 126 9.56 3.82 -4.12
N LEU A 127 10.54 4.07 -4.99
CA LEU A 127 11.56 5.12 -4.79
C LEU A 127 10.99 6.54 -4.69
N ASP A 128 9.75 6.73 -5.13
CA ASP A 128 8.98 7.95 -4.97
C ASP A 128 8.56 8.20 -3.51
N TYR A 129 8.59 7.15 -2.68
CA TYR A 129 8.31 7.24 -1.25
C TYR A 129 9.54 6.89 -0.40
N SER A 130 10.07 5.69 -0.54
CA SER A 130 11.16 5.16 0.28
C SER A 130 12.51 5.18 -0.46
N PRO A 131 13.63 5.55 0.17
CA PRO A 131 13.81 5.92 1.58
C PRO A 131 13.57 7.41 1.91
N TYR A 132 13.08 8.21 0.96
CA TYR A 132 12.90 9.65 1.12
C TYR A 132 11.90 10.01 2.22
N THR A 133 10.79 9.28 2.33
CA THR A 133 9.80 9.45 3.41
C THR A 133 9.80 8.25 4.36
N PRO A 134 9.44 8.43 5.63
CA PRO A 134 9.36 7.34 6.61
C PRO A 134 8.08 6.50 6.45
N MET A 135 7.48 6.46 5.27
CA MET A 135 6.33 5.61 4.98
C MET A 135 6.78 4.15 4.84
N THR A 136 5.90 3.23 5.21
CA THR A 136 6.12 1.79 5.06
C THR A 136 5.27 1.23 3.91
N ASN A 137 5.62 0.04 3.40
CA ASN A 137 4.92 -0.52 2.26
C ASN A 137 3.51 -0.98 2.62
N CYS A 138 3.38 -2.11 3.33
CA CYS A 138 2.08 -2.69 3.68
C CYS A 138 2.00 -3.04 5.15
N CYS A 139 0.77 -3.12 5.69
CA CYS A 139 0.58 -3.61 7.05
C CYS A 139 -0.64 -4.54 7.18
N LEU A 140 -0.61 -5.39 8.18
CA LEU A 140 -1.72 -6.20 8.67
C LEU A 140 -2.20 -5.58 9.98
N ILE A 141 -3.37 -4.91 9.93
CA ILE A 141 -3.87 -4.11 11.04
C ILE A 141 -4.42 -5.03 12.14
N ASP A 142 -4.10 -4.74 13.39
CA ASP A 142 -4.71 -5.41 14.55
C ASP A 142 -6.05 -4.78 14.93
N PHE A 143 -7.06 -4.96 14.08
CA PHE A 143 -8.40 -4.46 14.38
C PHE A 143 -8.98 -5.05 15.65
N LYS A 144 -8.70 -6.32 15.95
CA LYS A 144 -9.20 -6.96 17.16
C LYS A 144 -8.71 -6.25 18.41
N GLY A 145 -7.39 -6.12 18.55
CA GLY A 145 -6.80 -5.46 19.71
C GLY A 145 -7.20 -3.98 19.81
N MET A 146 -7.27 -3.27 18.69
CA MET A 146 -7.67 -1.85 18.67
C MET A 146 -9.13 -1.66 19.11
N LEU A 147 -10.06 -2.46 18.60
CA LEU A 147 -11.48 -2.34 18.95
C LEU A 147 -11.78 -2.82 20.36
N GLU A 148 -11.09 -3.85 20.84
CA GLU A 148 -11.30 -4.37 22.21
C GLU A 148 -10.79 -3.39 23.27
N ASN A 149 -9.59 -2.81 23.07
CA ASN A 149 -8.90 -1.99 24.07
C ASN A 149 -9.09 -0.49 23.88
N GLY A 150 -9.70 -0.07 22.77
CA GLY A 150 -9.64 1.31 22.33
C GLY A 150 -8.29 1.67 21.70
N PHE A 151 -8.19 2.83 21.11
CA PHE A 151 -6.99 3.28 20.41
C PHE A 151 -6.93 4.82 20.35
N LYS A 152 -5.77 5.34 19.99
CA LYS A 152 -5.58 6.77 19.80
C LYS A 152 -5.35 7.08 18.32
N ILE A 153 -6.12 8.02 17.78
CA ILE A 153 -5.89 8.60 16.45
C ILE A 153 -5.79 10.13 16.58
N GLY A 154 -4.67 10.69 16.17
CA GLY A 154 -4.42 12.13 16.32
C GLY A 154 -4.50 12.53 17.78
N ASN A 155 -5.42 13.44 18.10
CA ASN A 155 -5.64 13.96 19.45
C ASN A 155 -6.80 13.27 20.20
N ALA A 156 -7.46 12.30 19.57
CA ALA A 156 -8.63 11.64 20.13
C ALA A 156 -8.29 10.25 20.67
N GLU A 157 -8.80 9.95 21.86
CA GLU A 157 -8.90 8.59 22.38
C GLU A 157 -10.25 8.02 21.98
N VAL A 158 -10.25 6.84 21.38
CA VAL A 158 -11.44 6.17 20.84
C VAL A 158 -11.71 4.93 21.70
N GLU A 159 -12.89 4.90 22.33
CA GLU A 159 -13.32 3.80 23.16
C GLU A 159 -13.76 2.58 22.35
N SER A 160 -13.77 1.41 23.00
CA SER A 160 -14.32 0.18 22.41
C SER A 160 -15.77 0.37 21.96
N PRO A 161 -16.13 -0.05 20.72
CA PRO A 161 -17.47 0.17 20.18
C PRO A 161 -18.51 -0.68 20.88
N LYS A 162 -19.76 -0.19 20.92
CA LYS A 162 -20.91 -0.86 21.55
C LYS A 162 -21.89 -1.44 20.53
N SER A 163 -21.61 -1.28 19.23
CA SER A 163 -22.44 -1.79 18.14
C SER A 163 -21.59 -2.11 16.92
N ILE A 164 -22.11 -2.93 16.01
CA ILE A 164 -21.42 -3.24 14.76
C ILE A 164 -21.28 -1.99 13.86
N GLN A 165 -22.25 -1.08 13.87
CA GLN A 165 -22.20 0.16 13.11
C GLN A 165 -21.06 1.06 13.59
N THR A 166 -20.88 1.18 14.90
CA THR A 166 -19.75 1.94 15.46
C THR A 166 -18.42 1.24 15.16
N ALA A 167 -18.39 -0.09 15.26
CA ALA A 167 -17.18 -0.86 14.96
C ALA A 167 -16.73 -0.67 13.50
N THR A 168 -17.65 -0.76 12.54
CA THR A 168 -17.31 -0.55 11.12
C THR A 168 -16.90 0.90 10.82
N ALA A 169 -17.53 1.90 11.44
CA ALA A 169 -17.13 3.30 11.32
C ALA A 169 -15.70 3.53 11.87
N GLN A 170 -15.37 2.94 13.02
CA GLN A 170 -14.01 2.99 13.56
C GLN A 170 -13.00 2.29 12.66
N ILE A 171 -13.35 1.13 12.09
CA ILE A 171 -12.51 0.43 11.09
C ILE A 171 -12.22 1.33 9.88
N SER A 172 -13.21 2.01 9.35
CA SER A 172 -13.01 2.96 8.23
C SER A 172 -12.04 4.08 8.59
N GLN A 173 -12.17 4.64 9.79
CA GLN A 173 -11.25 5.68 10.29
C GLN A 173 -9.82 5.15 10.44
N ILE A 174 -9.65 3.96 11.00
CA ILE A 174 -8.36 3.30 11.14
C ILE A 174 -7.74 3.07 9.74
N ILE A 175 -8.51 2.51 8.80
CA ILE A 175 -8.07 2.27 7.43
C ILE A 175 -7.59 3.57 6.78
N ALA A 176 -8.38 4.63 6.83
CA ALA A 176 -8.04 5.91 6.22
C ALA A 176 -6.74 6.49 6.80
N ASN A 177 -6.57 6.38 8.12
CA ASN A 177 -5.39 6.89 8.83
C ASN A 177 -4.14 6.05 8.52
N VAL A 178 -4.25 4.73 8.64
CA VAL A 178 -3.14 3.80 8.37
C VAL A 178 -2.73 3.86 6.89
N ALA A 179 -3.69 3.83 5.98
CA ALA A 179 -3.42 3.91 4.54
C ALA A 179 -2.74 5.22 4.13
N SER A 180 -2.91 6.31 4.89
CA SER A 180 -2.19 7.57 4.69
C SER A 180 -0.70 7.49 5.04
N SER A 181 -0.29 6.47 5.78
CA SER A 181 1.11 6.21 6.18
C SER A 181 1.74 5.02 5.45
N GLN A 182 1.01 4.44 4.49
CA GLN A 182 1.45 3.32 3.67
C GLN A 182 1.47 3.72 2.20
N TYR A 183 2.48 3.30 1.45
CA TYR A 183 2.46 3.43 0.00
C TYR A 183 1.98 2.15 -0.72
N GLY A 184 1.88 1.01 -0.01
CA GLY A 184 1.19 -0.20 -0.44
C GLY A 184 -0.19 -0.32 0.19
N GLY A 185 -0.55 -1.50 0.66
CA GLY A 185 -1.87 -1.83 1.16
C GLY A 185 -1.96 -2.09 2.65
N CYS A 186 -3.16 -2.01 3.19
CA CYS A 186 -3.48 -2.45 4.54
C CYS A 186 -4.51 -3.59 4.51
N SER A 187 -4.35 -4.56 5.40
CA SER A 187 -5.17 -5.78 5.41
C SER A 187 -5.77 -6.03 6.78
N ALA A 188 -6.96 -6.61 6.78
CA ALA A 188 -7.60 -7.18 7.96
C ALA A 188 -7.55 -8.70 7.90
N ASP A 189 -7.15 -9.34 8.97
CA ASP A 189 -7.29 -10.77 9.15
C ASP A 189 -8.65 -11.07 9.80
N ARG A 190 -9.39 -12.03 9.24
CA ARG A 190 -10.64 -12.58 9.82
C ARG A 190 -11.63 -11.52 10.31
N ILE A 191 -12.03 -10.60 9.40
CA ILE A 191 -12.92 -9.48 9.75
C ILE A 191 -14.29 -9.92 10.28
N ASP A 192 -14.78 -11.08 9.86
CA ASP A 192 -16.00 -11.71 10.34
C ASP A 192 -15.91 -12.04 11.85
N GLU A 193 -14.80 -12.63 12.30
CA GLU A 193 -14.55 -12.92 13.71
C GLU A 193 -14.33 -11.64 14.53
N VAL A 194 -13.66 -10.64 13.96
CA VAL A 194 -13.41 -9.33 14.61
C VAL A 194 -14.73 -8.59 14.89
N LEU A 195 -15.68 -8.64 13.95
CA LEU A 195 -16.94 -7.89 14.06
C LEU A 195 -18.06 -8.65 14.78
N ALA A 196 -17.98 -9.98 14.86
CA ALA A 196 -19.02 -10.81 15.48
C ALA A 196 -19.41 -10.40 16.91
N PRO A 197 -18.48 -10.06 17.82
CA PRO A 197 -18.83 -9.61 19.19
C PRO A 197 -19.68 -8.34 19.20
N TYR A 198 -19.48 -7.46 18.22
CA TYR A 198 -20.25 -6.20 18.13
C TYR A 198 -21.63 -6.43 17.52
N ALA A 199 -21.78 -7.39 16.59
CA ALA A 199 -23.07 -7.85 16.10
C ALA A 199 -23.88 -8.52 17.22
N GLU A 200 -23.23 -9.28 18.10
CA GLU A 200 -23.86 -9.87 19.26
C GLU A 200 -24.37 -8.81 20.25
N LYS A 201 -23.63 -7.73 20.47
CA LYS A 201 -24.09 -6.58 21.28
C LYS A 201 -25.40 -5.97 20.69
N ASN A 202 -25.49 -5.84 19.37
CA ASN A 202 -26.73 -5.40 18.71
C ASN A 202 -27.87 -6.38 18.96
N TYR A 203 -27.61 -7.67 18.85
CA TYR A 203 -28.61 -8.70 19.13
C TYR A 203 -29.15 -8.63 20.56
N GLN A 204 -28.26 -8.52 21.55
CA GLN A 204 -28.65 -8.39 22.95
C GLN A 204 -29.47 -7.13 23.21
N LYS A 205 -29.11 -6.00 22.57
CA LYS A 205 -29.88 -4.77 22.63
C LYS A 205 -31.29 -4.99 22.05
N HIS A 206 -31.40 -5.56 20.86
CA HIS A 206 -32.70 -5.79 20.23
C HIS A 206 -33.56 -6.81 20.99
N LEU A 207 -32.92 -7.78 21.64
CA LEU A 207 -33.63 -8.73 22.50
C LEU A 207 -34.24 -8.03 23.72
N LYS A 208 -33.48 -7.12 24.35
CA LYS A 208 -33.96 -6.29 25.44
C LYS A 208 -35.10 -5.36 25.03
N ASP A 209 -34.93 -4.66 23.86
CA ASP A 209 -35.97 -3.79 23.31
C ASP A 209 -37.25 -4.59 23.00
N ALA A 210 -37.13 -5.86 22.59
CA ALA A 210 -38.26 -6.73 22.30
C ALA A 210 -39.05 -7.17 23.55
N GLU A 211 -38.46 -7.09 24.75
CA GLU A 211 -39.17 -7.41 25.99
C GLU A 211 -40.37 -6.47 26.20
N GLU A 212 -40.24 -5.22 25.78
CA GLU A 212 -41.25 -4.19 25.94
C GLU A 212 -42.32 -4.19 24.82
N TRP A 213 -41.94 -4.55 23.59
CA TRP A 213 -42.79 -4.30 22.40
C TRP A 213 -43.23 -5.57 21.66
N VAL A 214 -42.65 -6.75 22.00
CA VAL A 214 -42.82 -7.97 21.21
C VAL A 214 -43.31 -9.12 22.06
N LEU A 215 -44.24 -9.91 21.55
CA LEU A 215 -44.73 -11.12 22.21
C LEU A 215 -43.58 -12.07 22.48
N PRO A 216 -43.58 -12.77 23.65
CA PRO A 216 -42.43 -13.59 24.09
C PRO A 216 -41.91 -14.61 23.05
N ASP A 217 -42.87 -15.29 22.37
CA ASP A 217 -42.57 -16.31 21.35
C ASP A 217 -41.93 -15.75 20.09
N LYS A 218 -41.99 -14.43 19.89
CA LYS A 218 -41.42 -13.74 18.69
C LYS A 218 -40.19 -12.92 18.95
N ARG A 219 -39.77 -12.78 20.20
CA ARG A 219 -38.65 -11.89 20.60
C ARG A 219 -37.34 -12.24 19.93
N GLU A 220 -36.95 -13.50 19.95
CA GLU A 220 -35.70 -13.96 19.34
C GLU A 220 -35.70 -13.75 17.81
N ALA A 221 -36.80 -14.08 17.14
CA ALA A 221 -36.93 -13.89 15.70
C ALA A 221 -36.88 -12.40 15.34
N TYR A 222 -37.53 -11.54 16.13
CA TYR A 222 -37.46 -10.10 15.98
C TYR A 222 -36.03 -9.57 16.15
N ALA A 223 -35.38 -9.91 17.25
CA ALA A 223 -34.02 -9.47 17.55
C ALA A 223 -33.04 -9.93 16.45
N TRP A 224 -33.17 -11.18 16.00
CA TRP A 224 -32.32 -11.69 14.93
C TRP A 224 -32.54 -10.94 13.61
N LYS A 225 -33.77 -10.73 13.20
CA LYS A 225 -34.09 -9.98 11.97
C LYS A 225 -33.55 -8.56 12.01
N LYS A 226 -33.62 -7.89 13.17
CA LYS A 226 -33.05 -6.55 13.36
C LYS A 226 -31.51 -6.57 13.27
N THR A 227 -30.89 -7.56 13.91
CA THR A 227 -29.44 -7.73 13.88
C THR A 227 -28.92 -8.03 12.48
N GLN A 228 -29.63 -8.87 11.71
CA GLN A 228 -29.28 -9.12 10.30
C GLN A 228 -29.27 -7.83 9.48
N LYS A 229 -30.28 -6.97 9.70
CA LYS A 229 -30.32 -5.67 9.04
C LYS A 229 -29.17 -4.79 9.47
N ASP A 230 -28.86 -4.72 10.77
CA ASP A 230 -27.75 -3.93 11.28
C ASP A 230 -26.41 -4.40 10.71
N ILE A 231 -26.19 -5.71 10.62
CA ILE A 231 -24.98 -6.29 10.00
C ILE A 231 -24.89 -5.90 8.53
N TYR A 232 -26.00 -6.05 7.79
CA TYR A 232 -26.02 -5.69 6.36
C TYR A 232 -25.73 -4.21 6.15
N ASP A 233 -26.38 -3.33 6.90
CA ASP A 233 -26.21 -1.88 6.79
C ASP A 233 -24.80 -1.45 7.17
N ALA A 234 -24.21 -2.05 8.23
CA ALA A 234 -22.84 -1.76 8.67
C ALA A 234 -21.79 -2.20 7.64
N MET A 235 -21.94 -3.39 7.06
CA MET A 235 -21.03 -3.88 6.02
C MET A 235 -21.18 -3.10 4.72
N GLN A 236 -22.41 -2.68 4.36
CA GLN A 236 -22.63 -1.82 3.22
C GLN A 236 -21.96 -0.45 3.41
N SER A 237 -22.12 0.15 4.59
CA SER A 237 -21.46 1.41 4.92
C SER A 237 -19.95 1.29 4.78
N LEU A 238 -19.34 0.22 5.35
CA LEU A 238 -17.91 -0.03 5.27
C LEU A 238 -17.42 -0.12 3.80
N GLU A 239 -18.14 -0.86 2.95
CA GLU A 239 -17.76 -0.96 1.53
C GLU A 239 -17.86 0.39 0.81
N TYR A 240 -18.90 1.17 1.07
CA TYR A 240 -19.05 2.51 0.49
C TYR A 240 -17.98 3.48 1.00
N GLU A 241 -17.71 3.48 2.31
CA GLU A 241 -16.72 4.36 2.91
C GLU A 241 -15.32 4.09 2.34
N ILE A 242 -14.89 2.83 2.22
CA ILE A 242 -13.60 2.49 1.61
C ILE A 242 -13.49 2.99 0.15
N ASN A 243 -14.58 2.98 -0.60
CA ASN A 243 -14.58 3.42 -2.00
C ASN A 243 -14.79 4.93 -2.19
N THR A 244 -15.15 5.67 -1.16
CA THR A 244 -15.39 7.13 -1.22
C THR A 244 -14.37 7.93 -0.43
N LEU A 245 -13.55 7.28 0.39
CA LEU A 245 -12.46 7.91 1.12
C LEU A 245 -11.22 8.05 0.23
N PHE A 246 -10.51 9.14 0.43
CA PHE A 246 -9.17 9.33 -0.10
C PHE A 246 -8.18 9.44 1.06
N THR A 247 -7.03 8.79 0.91
CA THR A 247 -5.91 9.00 1.82
C THR A 247 -5.31 10.38 1.63
N SER A 248 -4.43 10.79 2.53
CA SER A 248 -3.67 12.04 2.39
C SER A 248 -2.85 12.11 1.09
N ASN A 249 -2.58 10.97 0.46
CA ASN A 249 -1.84 10.83 -0.79
C ASN A 249 -2.75 10.87 -2.04
N GLY A 250 -4.06 11.13 -1.85
CA GLY A 250 -5.03 11.21 -2.95
C GLY A 250 -5.41 9.87 -3.58
N GLN A 251 -5.09 8.74 -2.94
CA GLN A 251 -5.48 7.42 -3.43
C GLN A 251 -6.64 6.83 -2.62
N THR A 252 -7.46 6.01 -3.26
CA THR A 252 -8.41 5.15 -2.55
C THR A 252 -7.64 4.18 -1.67
N PRO A 253 -8.03 3.98 -0.38
CA PRO A 253 -7.32 3.06 0.51
C PRO A 253 -7.20 1.65 -0.08
N PHE A 254 -5.97 1.23 -0.37
CA PHE A 254 -5.69 -0.12 -0.86
C PHE A 254 -5.87 -1.11 0.29
N THR A 255 -7.07 -1.69 0.38
CA THR A 255 -7.49 -2.50 1.53
C THR A 255 -7.82 -3.92 1.11
N SER A 256 -7.45 -4.89 1.93
CA SER A 256 -7.84 -6.31 1.77
C SER A 256 -8.53 -6.81 3.04
N LEU A 257 -9.63 -7.53 2.89
CA LEU A 257 -10.39 -8.12 3.99
C LEU A 257 -10.40 -9.64 3.88
N GLY A 258 -9.78 -10.32 4.84
CA GLY A 258 -9.81 -11.77 4.99
C GLY A 258 -11.01 -12.22 5.82
N PHE A 259 -11.70 -13.30 5.42
CA PHE A 259 -12.85 -13.88 6.12
C PHE A 259 -13.09 -15.32 5.68
N GLY A 260 -14.06 -15.98 6.30
CA GLY A 260 -14.54 -17.31 5.86
C GLY A 260 -14.28 -18.44 6.84
N LEU A 261 -13.57 -18.21 7.96
CA LEU A 261 -13.26 -19.22 8.95
C LEU A 261 -14.25 -19.24 10.13
N GLY A 262 -14.95 -18.15 10.39
CA GLY A 262 -15.92 -18.06 11.46
C GLY A 262 -17.16 -18.93 11.24
N THR A 263 -17.63 -19.61 12.30
CA THR A 263 -18.76 -20.56 12.25
C THR A 263 -19.96 -20.16 13.07
N SER A 264 -19.82 -19.17 13.95
CA SER A 264 -20.94 -18.66 14.75
C SER A 264 -21.99 -18.02 13.83
N ARG A 265 -23.23 -17.94 14.30
CA ARG A 265 -24.30 -17.32 13.51
C ARG A 265 -24.02 -15.87 13.12
N PHE A 266 -23.28 -15.12 13.96
CA PHE A 266 -22.93 -13.73 13.69
C PHE A 266 -21.83 -13.65 12.63
N GLU A 267 -20.78 -14.47 12.75
CA GLU A 267 -19.71 -14.55 11.75
C GLU A 267 -20.25 -14.94 10.37
N ARG A 268 -21.11 -15.97 10.33
CA ARG A 268 -21.74 -16.42 9.08
C ARG A 268 -22.61 -15.34 8.45
N GLU A 269 -23.36 -14.58 9.26
CA GLU A 269 -24.19 -13.48 8.77
C GLU A 269 -23.35 -12.33 8.21
N ILE A 270 -22.21 -12.00 8.87
CA ILE A 270 -21.26 -11.01 8.38
C ILE A 270 -20.67 -11.47 7.03
N GLN A 271 -20.23 -12.73 6.92
CA GLN A 271 -19.72 -13.31 5.68
C GLN A 271 -20.76 -13.21 4.54
N LYS A 272 -22.02 -13.55 4.82
CA LYS A 272 -23.13 -13.39 3.85
C LYS A 272 -23.37 -11.94 3.46
N ALA A 273 -23.33 -11.01 4.41
CA ALA A 273 -23.49 -9.60 4.14
C ALA A 273 -22.39 -9.06 3.21
N ILE A 274 -21.11 -9.36 3.51
CA ILE A 274 -19.96 -8.98 2.67
C ILE A 274 -20.17 -9.45 1.22
N LEU A 275 -20.51 -10.72 1.04
CA LEU A 275 -20.65 -11.32 -0.28
C LEU A 275 -21.87 -10.77 -1.05
N ASN A 276 -23.02 -10.63 -0.38
CA ASN A 276 -24.24 -10.14 -1.02
C ASN A 276 -24.13 -8.65 -1.43
N ILE A 277 -23.47 -7.84 -0.60
CA ILE A 277 -23.20 -6.42 -0.90
C ILE A 277 -22.29 -6.33 -2.12
N ARG A 278 -21.20 -7.13 -2.17
CA ARG A 278 -20.32 -7.18 -3.32
C ARG A 278 -21.05 -7.64 -4.59
N ILE A 279 -21.90 -8.67 -4.51
CA ILE A 279 -22.70 -9.15 -5.64
C ILE A 279 -23.63 -8.04 -6.15
N LYS A 280 -24.26 -7.30 -5.24
CA LYS A 280 -25.15 -6.18 -5.57
C LYS A 280 -24.39 -5.06 -6.31
N GLY A 281 -23.17 -4.77 -5.87
CA GLY A 281 -22.34 -3.67 -6.39
C GLY A 281 -22.77 -2.29 -5.87
N LEU A 282 -21.95 -1.27 -6.22
CA LEU A 282 -22.09 0.10 -5.73
C LEU A 282 -23.06 0.92 -6.58
N GLY A 283 -23.93 1.66 -5.89
CA GLY A 283 -24.85 2.63 -6.48
C GLY A 283 -25.94 2.01 -7.35
N SER A 284 -26.68 2.86 -8.05
CA SER A 284 -27.77 2.48 -8.95
C SER A 284 -27.29 1.74 -10.20
N GLU A 285 -26.03 1.95 -10.58
CA GLU A 285 -25.40 1.29 -11.74
C GLU A 285 -24.77 -0.06 -11.39
N HIS A 286 -24.84 -0.48 -10.12
CA HIS A 286 -24.29 -1.74 -9.64
C HIS A 286 -22.82 -1.93 -10.01
N ARG A 287 -22.01 -0.87 -9.91
CA ARG A 287 -20.57 -0.92 -10.23
C ARG A 287 -19.83 -1.86 -9.29
N THR A 288 -18.86 -2.58 -9.84
CA THR A 288 -18.00 -3.44 -9.03
C THR A 288 -17.09 -2.58 -8.17
N ALA A 289 -17.11 -2.79 -6.85
CA ALA A 289 -16.17 -2.15 -5.93
C ALA A 289 -14.74 -2.66 -6.20
N ILE A 290 -13.77 -1.76 -6.32
CA ILE A 290 -12.36 -2.11 -6.49
C ILE A 290 -11.79 -2.54 -5.13
N PHE A 291 -12.10 -1.81 -4.08
CA PHE A 291 -11.73 -2.08 -2.71
C PHE A 291 -12.97 -2.23 -1.80
N PRO A 292 -12.84 -2.94 -0.68
CA PRO A 292 -11.70 -3.79 -0.30
C PRO A 292 -11.56 -4.99 -1.24
N LYS A 293 -10.33 -5.47 -1.45
CA LYS A 293 -10.11 -6.80 -2.01
C LYS A 293 -10.62 -7.82 -0.99
N LEU A 294 -11.50 -8.70 -1.44
CA LEU A 294 -12.04 -9.76 -0.59
C LEU A 294 -11.19 -11.02 -0.71
N ILE A 295 -10.85 -11.63 0.42
CA ILE A 295 -10.04 -12.85 0.49
C ILE A 295 -10.83 -13.89 1.28
N PHE A 296 -11.35 -14.90 0.58
CA PHE A 296 -12.11 -15.97 1.19
C PHE A 296 -11.21 -17.18 1.47
N THR A 297 -11.17 -17.63 2.73
CA THR A 297 -10.32 -18.73 3.15
C THR A 297 -11.07 -20.05 3.08
N LEU A 298 -10.52 -21.00 2.30
CA LEU A 298 -10.96 -22.40 2.25
C LEU A 298 -10.20 -23.25 3.27
N LYS A 299 -10.94 -24.08 4.01
CA LYS A 299 -10.39 -25.02 5.00
C LYS A 299 -11.14 -26.34 4.93
N ARG A 300 -10.40 -27.46 4.94
CA ARG A 300 -10.97 -28.80 5.02
C ARG A 300 -11.80 -28.98 6.29
N GLY A 301 -12.93 -29.70 6.14
CA GLY A 301 -13.86 -29.93 7.26
C GLY A 301 -14.66 -28.70 7.71
N LEU A 302 -14.43 -27.52 7.13
CA LEU A 302 -15.11 -26.27 7.49
C LEU A 302 -16.02 -25.77 6.36
N ASN A 303 -15.47 -25.56 5.19
CA ASN A 303 -16.20 -24.99 4.05
C ASN A 303 -15.78 -25.58 2.69
N LEU A 304 -14.79 -26.47 2.63
CA LEU A 304 -14.30 -27.00 1.36
C LEU A 304 -15.23 -28.09 0.82
N GLU A 305 -15.61 -29.06 1.63
CA GLU A 305 -16.39 -30.24 1.24
C GLU A 305 -17.89 -30.00 1.41
N GLU A 306 -18.70 -30.66 0.60
CA GLU A 306 -20.16 -30.69 0.75
C GLU A 306 -20.54 -31.29 2.12
N GLY A 307 -21.53 -30.68 2.78
CA GLY A 307 -21.93 -31.03 4.15
C GLY A 307 -21.11 -30.39 5.27
N SER A 308 -20.03 -29.65 4.95
CA SER A 308 -19.28 -28.88 5.94
C SER A 308 -20.09 -27.67 6.44
N PRO A 309 -19.83 -27.18 7.68
CA PRO A 309 -20.64 -26.13 8.34
C PRO A 309 -20.85 -24.85 7.51
N ASN A 310 -19.85 -24.43 6.75
CA ASN A 310 -19.86 -23.20 5.94
C ASN A 310 -19.81 -23.48 4.43
N TYR A 311 -20.23 -24.65 3.99
CA TYR A 311 -20.26 -24.97 2.55
C TYR A 311 -21.16 -24.02 1.74
N ASP A 312 -22.32 -23.64 2.29
CA ASP A 312 -23.22 -22.68 1.67
C ASP A 312 -22.55 -21.30 1.50
N ILE A 313 -21.71 -20.89 2.44
CA ILE A 313 -20.94 -19.64 2.32
C ILE A 313 -19.90 -19.75 1.18
N LYS A 314 -19.23 -20.89 1.05
CA LYS A 314 -18.33 -21.13 -0.08
C LYS A 314 -19.06 -20.99 -1.41
N GLN A 315 -20.24 -21.59 -1.54
CA GLN A 315 -21.03 -21.47 -2.77
C GLN A 315 -21.36 -20.02 -3.09
N LEU A 316 -21.75 -19.24 -2.10
CA LEU A 316 -22.01 -17.80 -2.25
C LEU A 316 -20.71 -17.02 -2.60
N ALA A 317 -19.57 -17.39 -2.02
CA ALA A 317 -18.28 -16.80 -2.35
C ALA A 317 -17.86 -17.05 -3.80
N LEU A 318 -18.07 -18.28 -4.29
CA LEU A 318 -17.81 -18.63 -5.70
C LEU A 318 -18.76 -17.91 -6.64
N GLU A 319 -20.05 -17.80 -6.29
CA GLU A 319 -21.01 -16.99 -7.05
C GLU A 319 -20.57 -15.52 -7.13
N CYS A 320 -20.14 -14.97 -6.01
CA CYS A 320 -19.61 -13.60 -5.96
C CYS A 320 -18.39 -13.43 -6.86
N ALA A 321 -17.44 -14.36 -6.79
CA ALA A 321 -16.21 -14.32 -7.59
C ALA A 321 -16.50 -14.36 -9.09
N THR A 322 -17.47 -15.15 -9.53
CA THR A 322 -17.85 -15.23 -10.96
C THR A 322 -18.49 -13.94 -11.48
N LYS A 323 -19.18 -13.20 -10.60
CA LYS A 323 -19.86 -11.94 -10.96
C LYS A 323 -19.00 -10.69 -10.80
N ARG A 324 -18.05 -10.71 -9.84
CA ARG A 324 -17.34 -9.51 -9.37
C ARG A 324 -15.82 -9.69 -9.31
N MET A 325 -15.27 -10.78 -9.80
CA MET A 325 -13.84 -11.15 -9.76
C MET A 325 -13.27 -11.32 -8.34
N TYR A 326 -14.03 -11.05 -7.31
CA TYR A 326 -13.70 -11.25 -5.89
C TYR A 326 -14.80 -12.05 -5.22
N PRO A 327 -14.48 -12.81 -4.15
CA PRO A 327 -13.20 -12.87 -3.42
C PRO A 327 -12.12 -13.70 -4.14
N ASP A 328 -10.84 -13.36 -3.86
CA ASP A 328 -9.72 -14.29 -4.04
C ASP A 328 -9.88 -15.46 -3.08
N VAL A 329 -9.44 -16.64 -3.50
CA VAL A 329 -9.54 -17.87 -2.71
C VAL A 329 -8.18 -18.24 -2.13
N LEU A 330 -8.12 -18.45 -0.82
CA LEU A 330 -6.92 -18.79 -0.07
C LEU A 330 -7.07 -20.15 0.60
N SER A 331 -6.12 -21.06 0.37
CA SER A 331 -6.11 -22.39 1.02
C SER A 331 -5.48 -22.31 2.41
N TYR A 332 -6.30 -22.48 3.46
CA TYR A 332 -5.81 -22.58 4.83
C TYR A 332 -4.79 -23.70 5.01
N ASP A 333 -5.16 -24.90 4.56
CA ASP A 333 -4.35 -26.09 4.78
C ASP A 333 -2.98 -25.99 4.10
N LYS A 334 -2.95 -25.40 2.89
CA LYS A 334 -1.69 -25.22 2.15
C LYS A 334 -0.79 -24.15 2.77
N ILE A 335 -1.37 -23.08 3.26
CA ILE A 335 -0.60 -22.05 3.96
C ILE A 335 0.02 -22.59 5.23
N VAL A 336 -0.76 -23.31 6.05
CA VAL A 336 -0.23 -23.95 7.26
C VAL A 336 0.85 -24.98 6.96
N GLU A 337 0.68 -25.79 5.91
CA GLU A 337 1.70 -26.74 5.47
C GLU A 337 3.02 -26.04 5.10
N LEU A 338 2.94 -24.91 4.38
CA LEU A 338 4.13 -24.20 3.91
C LEU A 338 4.81 -23.31 4.94
N THR A 339 4.03 -22.72 5.85
CA THR A 339 4.51 -21.63 6.74
C THR A 339 4.37 -21.93 8.24
N GLY A 340 3.81 -23.10 8.58
CA GLY A 340 3.58 -23.52 9.97
C GLY A 340 2.34 -22.91 10.65
N SER A 341 1.79 -21.82 10.12
CA SER A 341 0.61 -21.16 10.68
C SER A 341 -0.21 -20.48 9.59
N PHE A 342 -1.50 -20.28 9.86
CA PHE A 342 -2.37 -19.56 8.93
C PHE A 342 -2.22 -18.05 9.12
N LYS A 343 -2.14 -17.35 7.99
CA LYS A 343 -2.16 -15.89 7.90
C LYS A 343 -2.70 -15.44 6.57
N VAL A 344 -3.37 -14.31 6.55
CA VAL A 344 -3.76 -13.65 5.30
C VAL A 344 -2.58 -12.86 4.71
N PRO A 345 -2.57 -12.63 3.39
CA PRO A 345 -1.56 -11.79 2.78
C PRO A 345 -1.76 -10.32 3.17
N MET A 346 -0.66 -9.61 3.34
CA MET A 346 -0.67 -8.16 3.40
C MET A 346 -0.73 -7.60 1.98
N GLY A 347 -1.50 -6.54 1.81
CA GLY A 347 -1.66 -5.90 0.51
C GLY A 347 -2.09 -6.90 -0.57
N CYS A 348 -1.25 -7.09 -1.60
CA CYS A 348 -1.61 -7.95 -2.73
C CYS A 348 -1.39 -9.42 -2.47
N ARG A 349 -0.15 -9.83 -2.11
CA ARG A 349 0.28 -11.25 -2.04
C ARG A 349 1.42 -11.50 -1.04
N SER A 350 1.80 -10.51 -0.23
CA SER A 350 2.92 -10.67 0.70
C SER A 350 2.49 -11.38 1.96
N PHE A 351 3.12 -12.52 2.24
CA PHE A 351 2.93 -13.24 3.50
C PHE A 351 4.09 -12.93 4.44
N LEU A 352 3.78 -12.46 5.65
CA LEU A 352 4.79 -12.29 6.68
C LEU A 352 5.26 -13.64 7.18
N GLN A 353 6.56 -13.74 7.44
CA GLN A 353 7.12 -14.90 8.11
C GLN A 353 6.55 -15.02 9.53
N GLY A 354 6.35 -16.25 10.03
CA GLY A 354 5.91 -16.51 11.39
C GLY A 354 6.81 -15.80 12.41
N TRP A 355 6.21 -15.18 13.40
CA TRP A 355 6.91 -14.55 14.51
C TRP A 355 6.15 -14.81 15.82
N LYS A 356 6.91 -15.07 16.87
CA LYS A 356 6.38 -15.27 18.21
C LYS A 356 6.90 -14.17 19.13
N ASP A 357 6.04 -13.70 20.00
CA ASP A 357 6.41 -12.75 21.05
C ASP A 357 7.32 -13.39 22.13
N GLU A 358 7.69 -12.61 23.13
CA GLU A 358 8.53 -13.04 24.25
C GLU A 358 7.89 -14.17 25.10
N ASN A 359 6.57 -14.34 25.01
CA ASN A 359 5.81 -15.40 25.68
C ASN A 359 5.62 -16.64 24.78
N GLY A 360 6.17 -16.64 23.57
CA GLY A 360 6.04 -17.72 22.60
C GLY A 360 4.69 -17.74 21.86
N VAL A 361 3.87 -16.69 22.00
CA VAL A 361 2.57 -16.55 21.34
C VAL A 361 2.79 -16.03 19.93
N GLU A 362 2.16 -16.68 18.96
CA GLU A 362 2.25 -16.28 17.57
C GLU A 362 1.48 -14.97 17.32
N VAL A 363 2.18 -13.99 16.73
CA VAL A 363 1.62 -12.68 16.39
C VAL A 363 1.49 -12.55 14.88
N ASN A 364 0.26 -12.47 14.40
CA ASN A 364 -0.07 -12.37 12.97
C ASN A 364 -0.54 -10.95 12.58
N SER A 365 -1.23 -10.24 13.47
CA SER A 365 -1.72 -8.87 13.26
C SER A 365 -0.82 -7.82 13.91
N GLY A 366 -1.00 -6.55 13.57
CA GLY A 366 -0.19 -5.44 14.09
C GLY A 366 1.23 -5.41 13.51
N ARG A 367 1.45 -6.00 12.32
CA ARG A 367 2.76 -6.15 11.68
C ARG A 367 2.77 -5.44 10.32
N MET A 368 3.97 -5.09 9.87
CA MET A 368 4.17 -4.41 8.59
C MET A 368 5.42 -4.92 7.89
N ASN A 369 5.53 -4.65 6.59
CA ASN A 369 6.78 -4.71 5.85
C ASN A 369 7.27 -3.29 5.50
N LEU A 370 8.57 -3.09 5.57
CA LEU A 370 9.18 -1.77 5.35
C LEU A 370 9.25 -1.41 3.86
N GLY A 371 9.49 -2.39 3.00
CA GLY A 371 9.63 -2.20 1.58
C GLY A 371 9.79 -3.51 0.83
N VAL A 372 9.89 -3.43 -0.49
CA VAL A 372 10.02 -4.58 -1.39
C VAL A 372 11.21 -4.37 -2.31
N VAL A 373 11.99 -5.42 -2.54
CA VAL A 373 13.03 -5.48 -3.56
C VAL A 373 12.81 -6.73 -4.40
N THR A 374 12.71 -6.55 -5.72
CA THR A 374 12.57 -7.67 -6.67
C THR A 374 13.91 -7.96 -7.32
N VAL A 375 14.25 -9.25 -7.42
CA VAL A 375 15.44 -9.74 -8.13
C VAL A 375 15.06 -10.06 -9.58
N ASN A 376 15.91 -9.68 -10.54
CA ASN A 376 15.71 -9.95 -11.95
C ASN A 376 16.13 -11.38 -12.32
N LEU A 377 15.27 -12.37 -12.01
CA LEU A 377 15.52 -13.77 -12.31
C LEU A 377 15.70 -14.06 -13.82
N PRO A 378 14.94 -13.44 -14.76
CA PRO A 378 15.20 -13.61 -16.19
C PRO A 378 16.61 -13.21 -16.59
N ARG A 379 17.14 -12.13 -16.05
CA ARG A 379 18.52 -11.72 -16.32
C ARG A 379 19.53 -12.72 -15.80
N ILE A 380 19.37 -13.17 -14.55
CA ILE A 380 20.24 -14.20 -13.96
C ILE A 380 20.24 -15.43 -14.85
N ALA A 381 19.06 -15.91 -15.29
CA ALA A 381 18.95 -17.08 -16.16
C ALA A 381 19.63 -16.88 -17.52
N LEU A 382 19.57 -15.67 -18.09
CA LEU A 382 20.24 -15.37 -19.37
C LEU A 382 21.76 -15.24 -19.24
N GLU A 383 22.23 -14.73 -18.10
CA GLU A 383 23.64 -14.53 -17.84
C GLU A 383 24.34 -15.80 -17.31
N SER A 384 23.61 -16.78 -16.78
CA SER A 384 24.15 -18.06 -16.29
C SER A 384 24.63 -19.03 -17.38
N GLU A 385 24.39 -18.71 -18.65
CA GLU A 385 24.79 -19.52 -19.81
C GLU A 385 24.37 -21.01 -19.73
N GLY A 386 23.35 -21.29 -18.90
CA GLY A 386 22.80 -22.65 -18.74
C GLY A 386 23.41 -23.47 -17.59
N ASP A 387 24.15 -22.82 -16.67
CA ASP A 387 24.58 -23.43 -15.41
C ASP A 387 23.44 -23.59 -14.39
#